data_d9d38cb3016435c21e7a8e1aab5e7e81
#
_entry.id   d9d38cb3016435c21e7a8e1aab5e7e81
#
_cell.length_a   1.000
_cell.length_b   1.000
_cell.length_c   1.000
_cell.angle_alpha   90.00
_cell.angle_beta   90.00
_cell.angle_gamma   90.00
#
_symmetry.space_group_name_H-M   'P 1'
#
loop_
_entity.id
_entity.type
_entity.pdbx_description
1 polymer ?
#
loop_
_entity_poly.entity_id
_entity_poly.type
_entity_poly.pdbx_seq_one_letter_code
_entity_poly.pdbx_strand_id
1 'polypeptide(L)'
;RLELRGVDVGARWADLATYLKPRVREHLSAFHDVHYLYGLARAGERSAVTEMLASLEDRAARAKPFERELWADCVVPLAHGLAAHAAGDMSTAARLMGQAMPYLRSLGGSIAQRALFGAIHLDALSRAGWNDAALAILQADERERPGVAATKRALAALYHRLGRTEQALAAEYQAEQLARHYRQAVTRTGEAA
;
A
#
# COMPACT_ATOMS: atom_id res chain seq x y z
N ARG A 1 0.79 -6.71 4.21
CA ARG A 1 0.93 -7.44 2.93
C ARG A 1 0.28 -8.82 2.94
N LEU A 2 0.43 -9.58 4.02
CA LEU A 2 -0.21 -10.90 4.16
C LEU A 2 -1.74 -10.76 4.11
N GLU A 3 -2.32 -9.84 4.87
CA GLU A 3 -3.77 -9.58 4.86
C GLU A 3 -4.31 -9.12 3.50
N LEU A 4 -3.55 -8.29 2.75
CA LEU A 4 -3.91 -7.92 1.37
C LEU A 4 -3.95 -9.14 0.42
N ARG A 5 -3.44 -10.29 0.87
CA ARG A 5 -3.48 -11.58 0.16
C ARG A 5 -4.44 -12.58 0.83
N GLY A 6 -5.29 -12.11 1.74
CA GLY A 6 -6.28 -12.93 2.43
C GLY A 6 -5.74 -13.79 3.58
N VAL A 7 -4.49 -13.56 4.03
CA VAL A 7 -3.92 -14.31 5.16
C VAL A 7 -4.32 -13.63 6.46
N ASP A 8 -4.98 -14.36 7.35
CA ASP A 8 -5.25 -13.89 8.70
C ASP A 8 -3.95 -13.82 9.51
N VAL A 9 -3.68 -12.68 10.10
CA VAL A 9 -2.50 -12.46 10.96
C VAL A 9 -2.83 -12.56 12.46
N GLY A 10 -4.09 -12.82 12.81
CA GLY A 10 -4.55 -12.98 14.20
C GLY A 10 -4.24 -11.75 15.05
N ALA A 11 -3.81 -11.99 16.30
CA ALA A 11 -3.56 -10.94 17.30
C ALA A 11 -2.32 -10.06 17.06
N ARG A 12 -1.52 -10.31 16.00
CA ARG A 12 -0.25 -9.61 15.78
C ARG A 12 -0.36 -8.08 15.73
N TRP A 13 -1.50 -7.55 15.28
CA TRP A 13 -1.73 -6.11 15.30
C TRP A 13 -1.87 -5.56 16.71
N ALA A 14 -2.58 -6.28 17.60
CA ALA A 14 -2.72 -5.89 18.99
C ALA A 14 -1.38 -5.95 19.73
N ASP A 15 -0.58 -6.98 19.50
CA ASP A 15 0.77 -7.11 20.06
C ASP A 15 1.65 -5.92 19.60
N LEU A 16 1.63 -5.62 18.32
CA LEU A 16 2.39 -4.50 17.76
C LEU A 16 1.95 -3.14 18.36
N ALA A 17 0.66 -2.94 18.57
CA ALA A 17 0.11 -1.68 19.07
C ALA A 17 0.66 -1.32 20.46
N THR A 18 1.02 -2.30 21.30
CA THR A 18 1.63 -2.04 22.61
C THR A 18 2.93 -1.26 22.50
N TYR A 19 3.71 -1.50 21.43
CA TYR A 19 4.96 -0.79 21.15
C TYR A 19 4.76 0.52 20.40
N LEU A 20 3.64 0.67 19.67
CA LEU A 20 3.37 1.85 18.85
C LEU A 20 2.71 2.99 19.62
N LYS A 21 1.83 2.70 20.59
CA LYS A 21 1.10 3.70 21.38
C LYS A 21 2.00 4.77 22.04
N PRO A 22 3.13 4.41 22.66
CA PRO A 22 4.00 5.45 23.26
C PRO A 22 4.64 6.39 22.24
N ARG A 23 4.59 6.07 20.93
CA ARG A 23 5.33 6.75 19.87
C ARG A 23 4.50 7.71 19.02
N VAL A 24 3.24 7.92 19.36
CA VAL A 24 2.28 8.72 18.54
C VAL A 24 2.71 10.19 18.33
N ARG A 25 3.67 10.69 19.11
CA ARG A 25 4.18 12.07 19.03
C ARG A 25 5.70 12.16 18.78
N GLU A 26 6.38 11.06 18.55
CA GLU A 26 7.85 11.05 18.41
C GLU A 26 8.33 11.74 17.12
N HIS A 27 7.67 11.51 16.01
CA HIS A 27 7.98 12.08 14.67
C HIS A 27 9.46 12.04 14.29
N LEU A 28 10.15 10.96 14.63
CA LEU A 28 11.56 10.76 14.30
C LEU A 28 11.77 10.58 12.79
N SER A 29 10.79 10.03 12.12
CA SER A 29 10.81 9.83 10.67
C SER A 29 9.39 9.69 10.13
N ALA A 30 9.04 10.51 9.16
CA ALA A 30 7.77 10.46 8.44
C ALA A 30 7.44 9.04 7.92
N PHE A 31 8.47 8.31 7.49
CA PHE A 31 8.32 6.92 7.04
C PHE A 31 7.83 5.99 8.18
N HIS A 32 8.37 6.11 9.38
CA HIS A 32 7.92 5.33 10.52
C HIS A 32 6.53 5.75 10.98
N ASP A 33 6.25 7.05 10.98
CA ASP A 33 4.97 7.59 11.43
C ASP A 33 3.80 6.99 10.67
N VAL A 34 3.84 6.93 9.35
CA VAL A 34 2.75 6.35 8.54
C VAL A 34 2.62 4.83 8.76
N HIS A 35 3.72 4.12 9.05
CA HIS A 35 3.67 2.70 9.40
C HIS A 35 3.07 2.49 10.79
N TYR A 36 3.45 3.32 11.77
CA TYR A 36 2.92 3.26 13.13
C TYR A 36 1.42 3.55 13.13
N LEU A 37 1.01 4.62 12.43
CA LEU A 37 -0.40 4.96 12.28
C LEU A 37 -1.19 3.78 11.70
N TYR A 38 -0.70 3.17 10.62
CA TYR A 38 -1.40 2.05 10.01
C TYR A 38 -1.47 0.84 10.95
N GLY A 39 -0.40 0.54 11.67
CA GLY A 39 -0.38 -0.51 12.69
C GLY A 39 -1.41 -0.28 13.79
N LEU A 40 -1.48 0.94 14.33
CA LEU A 40 -2.48 1.34 15.32
C LEU A 40 -3.92 1.25 14.78
N ALA A 41 -4.13 1.72 13.55
CA ALA A 41 -5.43 1.66 12.89
C ALA A 41 -5.89 0.21 12.66
N ARG A 42 -4.99 -0.68 12.22
CA ARG A 42 -5.27 -2.12 12.06
C ARG A 42 -5.54 -2.83 13.38
N ALA A 43 -4.92 -2.36 14.47
CA ALA A 43 -5.19 -2.87 15.82
C ALA A 43 -6.51 -2.35 16.44
N GLY A 44 -7.18 -1.40 15.76
CA GLY A 44 -8.42 -0.79 16.28
C GLY A 44 -8.20 0.26 17.36
N GLU A 45 -6.99 0.78 17.54
CA GLU A 45 -6.58 1.74 18.57
C GLU A 45 -7.03 3.18 18.23
N ARG A 46 -8.35 3.41 18.21
CA ARG A 46 -8.99 4.64 17.72
C ARG A 46 -8.45 5.91 18.37
N SER A 47 -8.28 5.91 19.69
CA SER A 47 -7.78 7.09 20.43
C SER A 47 -6.35 7.43 20.00
N ALA A 48 -5.45 6.43 19.92
CA ALA A 48 -4.07 6.63 19.49
C ALA A 48 -3.99 7.09 18.02
N VAL A 49 -4.85 6.56 17.15
CA VAL A 49 -4.95 7.00 15.74
C VAL A 49 -5.37 8.46 15.67
N THR A 50 -6.41 8.87 16.40
CA THR A 50 -6.89 10.26 16.43
C THR A 50 -5.81 11.20 16.94
N GLU A 51 -5.12 10.83 18.02
CA GLU A 51 -4.02 11.62 18.59
C GLU A 51 -2.86 11.76 17.60
N MET A 52 -2.47 10.66 16.94
CA MET A 52 -1.38 10.65 15.98
C MET A 52 -1.71 11.47 14.74
N LEU A 53 -2.94 11.38 14.20
CA LEU A 53 -3.38 12.22 13.08
C LEU A 53 -3.30 13.70 13.41
N ALA A 54 -3.84 14.12 14.55
CA ALA A 54 -3.75 15.51 14.99
C ALA A 54 -2.29 15.98 15.14
N SER A 55 -1.42 15.13 15.67
CA SER A 55 0.00 15.41 15.81
C SER A 55 0.74 15.55 14.47
N LEU A 56 0.37 14.73 13.46
CA LEU A 56 0.91 14.83 12.10
C LEU A 56 0.42 16.10 11.38
N GLU A 57 -0.84 16.49 11.56
CA GLU A 57 -1.40 17.75 11.04
C GLU A 57 -0.68 18.96 11.65
N ASP A 58 -0.48 18.96 12.95
CA ASP A 58 0.29 19.96 13.68
C ASP A 58 1.73 20.07 13.15
N ARG A 59 2.38 18.94 12.89
CA ARG A 59 3.73 18.92 12.32
C ARG A 59 3.74 19.49 10.90
N ALA A 60 2.74 19.16 10.09
CA ALA A 60 2.58 19.68 8.73
C ALA A 60 2.33 21.21 8.74
N ALA A 61 1.50 21.69 9.65
CA ALA A 61 1.22 23.12 9.79
C ALA A 61 2.47 23.95 10.15
N ARG A 62 3.41 23.35 10.88
CA ARG A 62 4.70 23.96 11.28
C ARG A 62 5.85 23.64 10.32
N ALA A 63 5.60 22.91 9.24
CA ALA A 63 6.62 22.51 8.27
C ALA A 63 7.20 23.73 7.55
N LYS A 64 8.53 23.76 7.43
CA LYS A 64 9.22 24.76 6.61
C LYS A 64 8.88 24.57 5.13
N PRO A 65 9.04 25.59 4.27
CA PRO A 65 8.68 25.49 2.85
C PRO A 65 9.27 24.27 2.14
N PHE A 66 10.51 23.89 2.44
CA PHE A 66 11.18 22.74 1.83
C PHE A 66 10.71 21.38 2.40
N GLU A 67 10.00 21.36 3.52
CA GLU A 67 9.41 20.16 4.12
C GLU A 67 7.93 19.96 3.74
N ARG A 68 7.33 20.94 3.07
CA ARG A 68 5.89 20.97 2.80
C ARG A 68 5.45 19.76 1.97
N GLU A 69 6.17 19.44 0.90
CA GLU A 69 5.90 18.27 0.07
C GLU A 69 5.85 16.99 0.90
N LEU A 70 6.79 16.81 1.81
CA LEU A 70 6.80 15.65 2.68
C LEU A 70 5.59 15.62 3.63
N TRP A 71 5.36 16.69 4.38
CA TRP A 71 4.38 16.65 5.47
C TRP A 71 2.96 16.92 5.00
N ALA A 72 2.73 17.99 4.24
CA ALA A 72 1.39 18.40 3.83
C ALA A 72 0.87 17.62 2.61
N ASP A 73 1.74 17.37 1.61
CA ASP A 73 1.31 16.78 0.36
C ASP A 73 1.45 15.24 0.33
N CYS A 74 2.34 14.66 1.18
CA CYS A 74 2.52 13.22 1.28
C CYS A 74 1.97 12.64 2.60
N VAL A 75 2.53 13.00 3.76
CA VAL A 75 2.29 12.30 5.03
C VAL A 75 0.84 12.45 5.50
N VAL A 76 0.30 13.67 5.54
CA VAL A 76 -1.06 13.91 6.05
C VAL A 76 -2.11 13.17 5.22
N PRO A 77 -2.19 13.34 3.88
CA PRO A 77 -3.19 12.61 3.10
C PRO A 77 -2.96 11.09 3.12
N LEU A 78 -1.71 10.62 3.16
CA LEU A 78 -1.41 9.20 3.28
C LEU A 78 -1.89 8.62 4.62
N ALA A 79 -1.63 9.31 5.73
CA ALA A 79 -2.03 8.89 7.06
C ALA A 79 -3.55 8.78 7.20
N HIS A 80 -4.29 9.80 6.79
CA HIS A 80 -5.76 9.76 6.76
C HIS A 80 -6.29 8.66 5.84
N GLY A 81 -5.68 8.47 4.66
CA GLY A 81 -6.05 7.40 3.73
C GLY A 81 -5.82 6.01 4.32
N LEU A 82 -4.72 5.80 5.03
CA LEU A 82 -4.41 4.54 5.72
C LEU A 82 -5.39 4.27 6.88
N ALA A 83 -5.76 5.29 7.65
CA ALA A 83 -6.77 5.19 8.70
C ALA A 83 -8.14 4.84 8.12
N ALA A 84 -8.55 5.49 7.03
CA ALA A 84 -9.79 5.20 6.32
C ALA A 84 -9.81 3.76 5.76
N HIS A 85 -8.70 3.29 5.17
CA HIS A 85 -8.56 1.92 4.70
C HIS A 85 -8.75 0.91 5.85
N ALA A 86 -8.12 1.14 6.99
CA ALA A 86 -8.25 0.27 8.15
C ALA A 86 -9.69 0.26 8.72
N ALA A 87 -10.39 1.38 8.63
CA ALA A 87 -11.79 1.52 9.04
C ALA A 87 -12.80 0.94 8.01
N GLY A 88 -12.34 0.53 6.82
CA GLY A 88 -13.21 0.01 5.76
C GLY A 88 -13.82 1.08 4.83
N ASP A 89 -13.51 2.35 5.01
CA ASP A 89 -13.92 3.43 4.10
C ASP A 89 -12.97 3.50 2.89
N MET A 90 -13.24 2.63 1.94
CA MET A 90 -12.39 2.46 0.77
C MET A 90 -12.41 3.65 -0.18
N SER A 91 -13.52 4.36 -0.30
CA SER A 91 -13.64 5.53 -1.16
C SER A 91 -12.79 6.70 -0.64
N THR A 92 -12.86 6.98 0.66
CA THR A 92 -11.99 7.98 1.30
C THR A 92 -10.53 7.56 1.25
N ALA A 93 -10.22 6.28 1.52
CA ALA A 93 -8.88 5.74 1.42
C ALA A 93 -8.28 5.92 0.01
N ALA A 94 -9.01 5.52 -1.04
CA ALA A 94 -8.58 5.63 -2.43
C ALA A 94 -8.29 7.09 -2.82
N ARG A 95 -9.19 8.00 -2.46
CA ARG A 95 -9.06 9.43 -2.78
C ARG A 95 -7.86 10.06 -2.07
N LEU A 96 -7.74 9.88 -0.76
CA LEU A 96 -6.68 10.52 0.03
C LEU A 96 -5.30 9.92 -0.27
N MET A 97 -5.21 8.60 -0.37
CA MET A 97 -3.95 7.96 -0.77
C MET A 97 -3.55 8.39 -2.19
N GLY A 98 -4.52 8.51 -3.12
CA GLY A 98 -4.25 9.00 -4.47
C GLY A 98 -3.59 10.37 -4.50
N GLN A 99 -3.94 11.28 -3.58
CA GLN A 99 -3.30 12.58 -3.44
C GLN A 99 -1.83 12.45 -3.00
N ALA A 100 -1.52 11.50 -2.13
CA ALA A 100 -0.17 11.27 -1.60
C ALA A 100 0.77 10.54 -2.59
N MET A 101 0.24 9.71 -3.50
CA MET A 101 1.04 8.84 -4.38
C MET A 101 2.12 9.58 -5.19
N PRO A 102 1.87 10.76 -5.80
CA PRO A 102 2.90 11.50 -6.53
C PRO A 102 4.12 11.88 -5.67
N TYR A 103 3.89 12.11 -4.39
CA TYR A 103 4.89 12.57 -3.42
C TYR A 103 5.53 11.46 -2.60
N LEU A 104 5.20 10.19 -2.86
CA LEU A 104 5.63 9.07 -2.03
C LEU A 104 7.15 8.89 -1.97
N ARG A 105 7.90 9.47 -2.93
CA ARG A 105 9.36 9.45 -2.91
C ARG A 105 9.95 10.27 -1.77
N SER A 106 9.31 11.39 -1.40
CA SER A 106 9.75 12.27 -0.30
C SER A 106 9.69 11.58 1.07
N LEU A 107 8.81 10.55 1.21
CA LEU A 107 8.68 9.77 2.44
C LEU A 107 9.97 9.01 2.82
N GLY A 108 10.88 8.77 1.87
CA GLY A 108 12.08 7.96 2.10
C GLY A 108 11.79 6.44 2.03
N GLY A 109 12.66 5.65 2.64
CA GLY A 109 12.60 4.19 2.56
C GLY A 109 12.98 3.62 1.19
N SER A 110 13.06 2.30 1.08
CA SER A 110 13.33 1.61 -0.19
C SER A 110 12.11 1.56 -1.10
N ILE A 111 12.32 1.29 -2.39
CA ILE A 111 11.23 1.05 -3.35
C ILE A 111 10.30 -0.08 -2.86
N ALA A 112 10.88 -1.17 -2.35
CA ALA A 112 10.10 -2.30 -1.83
C ALA A 112 9.25 -1.93 -0.62
N GLN A 113 9.73 -1.04 0.24
CA GLN A 113 8.98 -0.57 1.40
C GLN A 113 7.81 0.33 0.97
N ARG A 114 8.06 1.31 0.10
CA ARG A 114 7.00 2.20 -0.43
C ARG A 114 5.94 1.46 -1.25
N ALA A 115 6.31 0.36 -1.90
CA ALA A 115 5.37 -0.48 -2.64
C ALA A 115 4.23 -1.07 -1.76
N LEU A 116 4.37 -1.06 -0.42
CA LEU A 116 3.27 -1.40 0.48
C LEU A 116 2.11 -0.40 0.34
N PHE A 117 2.40 0.90 0.32
CA PHE A 117 1.37 1.94 0.21
C PHE A 117 0.68 1.90 -1.15
N GLY A 118 1.43 1.64 -2.23
CA GLY A 118 0.85 1.40 -3.55
C GLY A 118 -0.10 0.20 -3.58
N ALA A 119 0.26 -0.89 -2.88
CA ALA A 119 -0.61 -2.07 -2.79
C ALA A 119 -1.89 -1.79 -1.97
N ILE A 120 -1.81 -1.02 -0.88
CA ILE A 120 -2.97 -0.61 -0.07
C ILE A 120 -3.87 0.32 -0.89
N HIS A 121 -3.29 1.28 -1.63
CA HIS A 121 -4.05 2.17 -2.52
C HIS A 121 -4.80 1.39 -3.61
N LEU A 122 -4.13 0.42 -4.24
CA LEU A 122 -4.75 -0.44 -5.25
C LEU A 122 -5.89 -1.29 -4.67
N ASP A 123 -5.74 -1.81 -3.43
CA ASP A 123 -6.81 -2.51 -2.72
C ASP A 123 -7.99 -1.57 -2.45
N ALA A 124 -7.72 -0.35 -1.99
CA ALA A 124 -8.75 0.67 -1.75
C ALA A 124 -9.53 1.01 -3.03
N LEU A 125 -8.84 1.30 -4.14
CA LEU A 125 -9.45 1.56 -5.45
C LEU A 125 -10.33 0.40 -5.89
N SER A 126 -9.80 -0.81 -5.77
CA SER A 126 -10.49 -2.03 -6.17
C SER A 126 -11.75 -2.29 -5.37
N ARG A 127 -11.71 -2.07 -4.06
CA ARG A 127 -12.84 -2.29 -3.15
C ARG A 127 -13.85 -1.13 -3.18
N ALA A 128 -13.40 0.07 -3.53
CA ALA A 128 -14.28 1.21 -3.80
C ALA A 128 -15.00 1.12 -5.16
N GLY A 129 -14.65 0.14 -6.00
CA GLY A 129 -15.22 -0.01 -7.35
C GLY A 129 -14.62 0.95 -8.38
N TRP A 130 -13.52 1.63 -8.08
CA TRP A 130 -12.83 2.55 -8.99
C TRP A 130 -11.91 1.77 -9.94
N ASN A 131 -12.54 0.87 -10.69
CA ASN A 131 -11.85 -0.13 -11.49
C ASN A 131 -11.00 0.46 -12.61
N ASP A 132 -11.43 1.56 -13.24
CA ASP A 132 -10.66 2.19 -14.31
C ASP A 132 -9.36 2.80 -13.78
N ALA A 133 -9.41 3.43 -12.60
CA ALA A 133 -8.22 3.96 -11.94
C ALA A 133 -7.25 2.82 -11.53
N ALA A 134 -7.77 1.74 -10.97
CA ALA A 134 -6.99 0.56 -10.63
C ALA A 134 -6.34 -0.07 -11.87
N LEU A 135 -7.08 -0.15 -12.98
CA LEU A 135 -6.60 -0.69 -14.25
C LEU A 135 -5.47 0.17 -14.82
N ALA A 136 -5.62 1.49 -14.81
CA ALA A 136 -4.60 2.42 -15.29
C ALA A 136 -3.27 2.27 -14.52
N ILE A 137 -3.34 2.12 -13.19
CA ILE A 137 -2.16 1.89 -12.34
C ILE A 137 -1.48 0.55 -12.69
N LEU A 138 -2.24 -0.54 -12.79
CA LEU A 138 -1.69 -1.86 -13.09
C LEU A 138 -1.09 -1.92 -14.50
N GLN A 139 -1.71 -1.28 -15.47
CA GLN A 139 -1.18 -1.20 -16.83
C GLN A 139 0.09 -0.34 -16.92
N ALA A 140 0.19 0.72 -16.12
CA ALA A 140 1.42 1.50 -16.02
C ALA A 140 2.55 0.67 -15.40
N ASP A 141 2.27 -0.03 -14.29
CA ASP A 141 3.24 -0.94 -13.64
C ASP A 141 3.71 -2.06 -14.59
N GLU A 142 2.80 -2.61 -15.38
CA GLU A 142 3.14 -3.61 -16.39
C GLU A 142 4.07 -3.08 -17.48
N ARG A 143 3.83 -1.86 -17.96
CA ARG A 143 4.70 -1.24 -18.98
C ARG A 143 6.10 -0.97 -18.43
N GLU A 144 6.19 -0.51 -17.19
CA GLU A 144 7.48 -0.22 -16.56
C GLU A 144 8.24 -1.50 -16.16
N ARG A 145 7.51 -2.55 -15.79
CA ARG A 145 8.06 -3.81 -15.26
C ARG A 145 7.34 -5.03 -15.82
N PRO A 146 7.53 -5.36 -17.10
CA PRO A 146 6.72 -6.36 -17.81
C PRO A 146 6.88 -7.81 -17.32
N GLY A 147 7.88 -8.10 -16.49
CA GLY A 147 8.17 -9.46 -16.02
C GLY A 147 7.59 -9.82 -14.64
N VAL A 148 6.66 -9.03 -14.09
CA VAL A 148 6.18 -9.23 -12.71
C VAL A 148 4.89 -10.06 -12.69
N ALA A 149 5.00 -11.34 -12.28
CA ALA A 149 3.87 -12.25 -12.18
C ALA A 149 2.75 -11.74 -11.24
N ALA A 150 3.09 -10.99 -10.20
CA ALA A 150 2.10 -10.41 -9.28
C ALA A 150 1.22 -9.35 -9.96
N THR A 151 1.79 -8.50 -10.80
CA THR A 151 1.05 -7.50 -11.60
C THR A 151 0.09 -8.18 -12.57
N LYS A 152 0.53 -9.26 -13.25
CA LYS A 152 -0.34 -10.04 -14.14
C LYS A 152 -1.51 -10.68 -13.40
N ARG A 153 -1.31 -11.25 -12.21
CA ARG A 153 -2.40 -11.77 -11.36
C ARG A 153 -3.39 -10.69 -10.95
N ALA A 154 -2.90 -9.51 -10.57
CA ALA A 154 -3.75 -8.38 -10.20
C ALA A 154 -4.59 -7.89 -11.40
N LEU A 155 -4.00 -7.81 -12.60
CA LEU A 155 -4.71 -7.51 -13.85
C LEU A 155 -5.79 -8.55 -14.14
N ALA A 156 -5.47 -9.85 -14.04
CA ALA A 156 -6.43 -10.92 -14.26
C ALA A 156 -7.63 -10.80 -13.33
N ALA A 157 -7.40 -10.63 -12.03
CA ALA A 157 -8.46 -10.47 -11.04
C ALA A 157 -9.34 -9.24 -11.33
N LEU A 158 -8.75 -8.15 -11.81
CA LEU A 158 -9.50 -6.95 -12.17
C LEU A 158 -10.30 -7.14 -13.46
N TYR A 159 -9.72 -7.78 -14.47
CA TYR A 159 -10.42 -8.10 -15.72
C TYR A 159 -11.61 -9.02 -15.49
N HIS A 160 -11.50 -10.03 -14.60
CA HIS A 160 -12.64 -10.86 -14.20
C HIS A 160 -13.77 -10.03 -13.60
N ARG A 161 -13.47 -9.12 -12.69
CA ARG A 161 -14.49 -8.21 -12.10
C ARG A 161 -15.16 -7.30 -13.14
N LEU A 162 -14.42 -6.94 -14.18
CA LEU A 162 -14.93 -6.12 -15.29
C LEU A 162 -15.65 -6.94 -16.37
N GLY A 163 -15.79 -8.27 -16.23
CA GLY A 163 -16.37 -9.16 -17.22
C GLY A 163 -15.53 -9.33 -18.49
N ARG A 164 -14.25 -8.94 -18.47
CA ARG A 164 -13.31 -9.02 -19.59
C ARG A 164 -12.60 -10.36 -19.60
N THR A 165 -13.35 -11.45 -19.85
CA THR A 165 -12.91 -12.84 -19.67
C THR A 165 -11.67 -13.19 -20.48
N GLU A 166 -11.60 -12.81 -21.75
CA GLU A 166 -10.43 -13.11 -22.59
C GLU A 166 -9.14 -12.47 -22.06
N GLN A 167 -9.22 -11.19 -21.66
CA GLN A 167 -8.08 -10.47 -21.08
C GLN A 167 -7.67 -11.07 -19.73
N ALA A 168 -8.63 -11.52 -18.92
CA ALA A 168 -8.37 -12.20 -17.66
C ALA A 168 -7.59 -13.48 -17.86
N LEU A 169 -8.07 -14.38 -18.74
CA LEU A 169 -7.41 -15.66 -19.05
C LEU A 169 -6.01 -15.46 -19.65
N ALA A 170 -5.84 -14.48 -20.52
CA ALA A 170 -4.53 -14.14 -21.08
C ALA A 170 -3.54 -13.69 -19.99
N ALA A 171 -3.99 -12.84 -19.06
CA ALA A 171 -3.18 -12.37 -17.95
C ALA A 171 -2.82 -13.48 -16.94
N GLU A 172 -3.76 -14.40 -16.65
CA GLU A 172 -3.52 -15.60 -15.84
C GLU A 172 -2.45 -16.50 -16.46
N TYR A 173 -2.59 -16.81 -17.74
CA TYR A 173 -1.61 -17.60 -18.46
C TYR A 173 -0.20 -17.00 -18.39
N GLN A 174 -0.10 -15.69 -18.65
CA GLN A 174 1.19 -14.99 -18.55
C GLN A 174 1.76 -15.01 -17.14
N ALA A 175 0.93 -14.84 -16.11
CA ALA A 175 1.35 -14.94 -14.72
C ALA A 175 1.92 -16.30 -14.36
N GLU A 176 1.31 -17.37 -14.87
CA GLU A 176 1.79 -18.73 -14.67
C GLU A 176 3.12 -18.99 -15.37
N GLN A 177 3.27 -18.57 -16.64
CA GLN A 177 4.52 -18.71 -17.37
C GLN A 177 5.67 -18.01 -16.66
N LEU A 178 5.47 -16.77 -16.20
CA LEU A 178 6.46 -16.04 -15.41
C LEU A 178 6.81 -16.79 -14.12
N ALA A 179 5.80 -17.28 -13.39
CA ALA A 179 6.03 -18.01 -12.14
C ALA A 179 6.79 -19.33 -12.35
N ARG A 180 6.54 -20.04 -13.46
CA ARG A 180 7.29 -21.25 -13.83
C ARG A 180 8.74 -20.92 -14.15
N HIS A 181 8.97 -19.88 -14.94
CA HIS A 181 10.31 -19.44 -15.30
C HIS A 181 11.15 -19.11 -14.05
N TYR A 182 10.58 -18.35 -13.12
CA TYR A 182 11.27 -18.01 -11.85
C TYR A 182 11.60 -19.23 -11.02
N ARG A 183 10.68 -20.20 -10.90
CA ARG A 183 10.96 -21.46 -10.16
C ARG A 183 12.10 -22.24 -10.78
N GLN A 184 12.13 -22.39 -12.10
CA GLN A 184 13.20 -23.09 -12.81
C GLN A 184 14.57 -22.39 -12.65
N ALA A 185 14.60 -21.06 -12.68
CA ALA A 185 15.83 -20.30 -12.49
C ALA A 185 16.40 -20.50 -11.08
N VAL A 186 15.54 -20.48 -10.04
CA VAL A 186 15.95 -20.70 -8.65
C VAL A 186 16.49 -22.11 -8.43
N THR A 187 15.87 -23.14 -9.04
CA THR A 187 16.33 -24.53 -8.91
C THR A 187 17.72 -24.70 -9.52
N ARG A 188 17.96 -24.13 -10.71
CA ARG A 188 19.28 -24.20 -11.37
C ARG A 188 20.41 -23.51 -10.60
N THR A 189 20.11 -22.40 -9.91
CA THR A 189 21.11 -21.71 -9.07
C THR A 189 21.37 -22.40 -7.74
N GLY A 190 20.39 -23.14 -7.22
CA GLY A 190 20.55 -23.94 -5.99
C GLY A 190 21.28 -25.26 -6.18
N GLU A 191 21.32 -25.80 -7.40
CA GLU A 191 22.09 -27.01 -7.74
C GLU A 191 23.58 -26.72 -8.09
N ALA A 192 23.93 -25.43 -8.26
CA ALA A 192 25.28 -24.99 -8.62
C ALA A 192 26.09 -24.44 -7.43
N ALA A 193 25.55 -24.49 -6.21
CA ALA A 193 26.18 -24.07 -4.96
C ALA A 193 26.39 -25.24 -4.02
#